data_e90ffe96993c2ced8dbeb9e0401bcadb
#
_entry.id   e90ffe96993c2ced8dbeb9e0401bcadb
#
_cell.length_a   1.000
_cell.length_b   1.000
_cell.length_c   1.000
_cell.angle_alpha   90.00
_cell.angle_beta   90.00
_cell.angle_gamma   90.00
#
_symmetry.space_group_name_H-M   'P 1'
#
loop_
_entity.id
_entity.type
_entity.pdbx_description
1 polymer ?
#
loop_
_entity_poly.entity_id
_entity_poly.type
_entity_poly.pdbx_seq_one_letter_code
_entity_poly.pdbx_strand_id
1 'polypeptide(L)'
;MRYRPTKPAEMRIGRRKFISAAGAPLLLAALGPLAGAASAAQEAKRAIATPGKTWLEVSVNGPWSRDRQPLIPISVKEIVEDGIACARAGAAIVHIHAYDEKTGRQKDDADLYIAIIEGIRAKEDVIVYPTLPFAGSVDSPQMMTAQARFAHTETLASRGLLEWAVVDPGSTNITKLDEIGAGKEGFVYANPESHIRRGLELATRYGFHPGYALYEPGFVRLGAALERAYPKVPQCIYRFMFSSGLSFGFPPERYGLDAFLHLLAAEAPHAPWMIAGLDVDITPLITYAVERGGHVRVGLEDAPFGARETNVQLVEKAARLIRSLGKEPASAKEVRRALGHT
;
A
#
# COMPACT_ATOMS: atom_id res chain seq x y z
N MET A 1 8.69 35.56 44.69
CA MET A 1 7.26 35.55 44.32
C MET A 1 6.73 34.11 44.44
N ARG A 2 5.83 33.85 45.43
CA ARG A 2 5.31 32.50 45.67
C ARG A 2 4.01 32.35 44.89
N TYR A 3 3.96 31.34 44.01
CA TYR A 3 2.76 30.99 43.23
C TYR A 3 1.72 30.29 44.13
N ARG A 4 0.50 30.81 44.18
CA ARG A 4 -0.66 30.18 44.85
C ARG A 4 -1.54 29.55 43.77
N PRO A 5 -1.90 28.26 43.88
CA PRO A 5 -2.84 27.65 42.92
C PRO A 5 -4.28 28.04 43.25
N THR A 6 -5.04 28.43 42.20
CA THR A 6 -6.49 28.66 42.26
C THR A 6 -7.24 27.32 42.13
N LYS A 7 -8.31 27.14 42.93
CA LYS A 7 -9.18 25.96 42.91
C LYS A 7 -10.02 25.89 41.63
N PRO A 8 -10.28 24.68 41.08
CA PRO A 8 -11.16 24.53 39.91
C PRO A 8 -12.64 24.75 40.30
N ALA A 9 -13.37 25.38 39.38
CA ALA A 9 -14.82 25.63 39.51
C ALA A 9 -15.60 24.33 39.27
N GLU A 10 -16.51 24.00 40.16
CA GLU A 10 -17.46 22.90 40.03
C GLU A 10 -18.50 23.19 38.94
N MET A 11 -18.51 22.34 37.90
CA MET A 11 -19.51 22.41 36.82
C MET A 11 -20.77 21.59 37.26
N ARG A 12 -21.84 22.28 37.60
CA ARG A 12 -23.15 21.69 37.88
C ARG A 12 -23.80 21.18 36.60
N ILE A 13 -23.94 19.86 36.48
CA ILE A 13 -24.71 19.22 35.40
C ILE A 13 -26.19 19.27 35.77
N GLY A 14 -26.95 20.09 35.02
CA GLY A 14 -28.40 20.17 35.17
C GLY A 14 -29.10 18.93 34.56
N ARG A 15 -29.90 18.24 35.41
CA ARG A 15 -30.78 17.14 34.96
C ARG A 15 -31.90 17.69 34.09
N ARG A 16 -31.90 17.40 32.80
CA ARG A 16 -33.05 17.59 31.89
C ARG A 16 -34.02 16.39 32.04
N LYS A 17 -35.27 16.71 32.35
CA LYS A 17 -36.38 15.78 32.44
C LYS A 17 -36.71 15.22 31.04
N PHE A 18 -36.83 13.90 30.96
CA PHE A 18 -37.43 13.23 29.81
C PHE A 18 -38.93 13.41 29.85
N ILE A 19 -39.51 13.99 28.79
CA ILE A 19 -40.94 13.99 28.56
C ILE A 19 -41.23 12.78 27.63
N SER A 20 -42.03 11.86 28.14
CA SER A 20 -42.59 10.76 27.37
C SER A 20 -43.77 11.28 26.57
N ALA A 21 -43.74 11.13 25.25
CA ALA A 21 -44.89 11.29 24.37
C ALA A 21 -45.28 9.93 23.78
N ALA A 22 -46.48 9.50 24.10
CA ALA A 22 -47.06 8.26 23.57
C ALA A 22 -47.68 8.50 22.18
N GLY A 23 -47.49 7.53 21.29
CA GLY A 23 -48.50 7.06 20.36
C GLY A 23 -48.75 7.83 19.07
N ALA A 24 -48.22 7.32 17.93
CA ALA A 24 -48.88 7.38 16.64
C ALA A 24 -48.48 6.14 15.78
N PRO A 25 -49.38 5.57 14.96
CA PRO A 25 -49.18 4.27 14.35
C PRO A 25 -48.25 4.30 13.13
N LEU A 26 -47.43 3.25 13.00
CA LEU A 26 -46.56 3.01 11.85
C LEU A 26 -47.38 2.80 10.58
N LEU A 27 -47.18 3.65 9.58
CA LEU A 27 -47.41 3.30 8.17
C LEU A 27 -46.20 2.50 7.70
N LEU A 28 -46.42 1.19 7.49
CA LEU A 28 -45.47 0.32 6.79
C LEU A 28 -45.53 0.66 5.30
N ALA A 29 -44.62 1.54 4.84
CA ALA A 29 -44.39 1.71 3.40
C ALA A 29 -43.40 0.65 2.94
N ALA A 30 -43.82 -0.16 1.97
CA ALA A 30 -43.06 -1.22 1.37
C ALA A 30 -41.76 -0.70 0.70
N LEU A 31 -40.63 -0.97 1.30
CA LEU A 31 -39.29 -0.90 0.68
C LEU A 31 -38.97 -2.27 0.09
N GLY A 32 -39.41 -2.53 -1.12
CA GLY A 32 -38.84 -3.57 -2.01
C GLY A 32 -38.00 -2.86 -3.07
N PRO A 33 -37.21 -3.44 -3.81
CA PRO A 33 -36.06 -4.32 -3.89
C PRO A 33 -34.69 -3.62 -4.07
N LEU A 34 -34.33 -2.65 -3.22
CA LEU A 34 -32.99 -2.03 -3.26
C LEU A 34 -31.94 -2.83 -2.45
N ALA A 35 -32.38 -3.76 -1.60
CA ALA A 35 -31.47 -4.60 -0.81
C ALA A 35 -30.79 -5.72 -1.65
N GLY A 36 -31.37 -6.13 -2.75
CA GLY A 36 -30.84 -7.21 -3.60
C GLY A 36 -29.60 -6.81 -4.43
N ALA A 37 -29.54 -5.57 -4.90
CA ALA A 37 -28.43 -5.11 -5.72
C ALA A 37 -27.15 -4.84 -4.90
N ALA A 38 -27.29 -4.38 -3.65
CA ALA A 38 -26.16 -4.21 -2.73
C ALA A 38 -25.61 -5.56 -2.26
N SER A 39 -26.46 -6.57 -2.05
CA SER A 39 -26.06 -7.94 -1.69
C SER A 39 -25.32 -8.64 -2.83
N ALA A 40 -25.78 -8.52 -4.07
CA ALA A 40 -25.12 -9.13 -5.24
C ALA A 40 -23.74 -8.51 -5.53
N ALA A 41 -23.59 -7.18 -5.35
CA ALA A 41 -22.30 -6.51 -5.47
C ALA A 41 -21.35 -6.86 -4.30
N GLN A 42 -21.89 -7.21 -3.16
CA GLN A 42 -21.13 -7.62 -1.97
C GLN A 42 -20.76 -9.11 -2.02
N GLU A 43 -21.59 -9.96 -2.62
CA GLU A 43 -21.28 -11.38 -2.89
C GLU A 43 -20.21 -11.55 -3.98
N ALA A 44 -20.12 -10.65 -4.95
CA ALA A 44 -19.08 -10.65 -5.98
C ALA A 44 -17.66 -10.33 -5.42
N LYS A 45 -17.56 -9.73 -4.24
CA LYS A 45 -16.31 -9.50 -3.51
C LYS A 45 -15.96 -10.65 -2.55
N ARG A 46 -16.37 -11.87 -2.84
CA ARG A 46 -16.02 -13.04 -2.02
C ARG A 46 -14.50 -13.26 -2.06
N ALA A 47 -13.93 -13.47 -0.88
CA ALA A 47 -12.51 -13.70 -0.58
C ALA A 47 -11.66 -14.05 -1.82
N ILE A 48 -10.80 -13.12 -2.23
CA ILE A 48 -9.84 -13.28 -3.30
C ILE A 48 -8.75 -14.22 -2.77
N ALA A 49 -9.09 -15.51 -2.72
CA ALA A 49 -8.17 -16.55 -2.33
C ALA A 49 -7.64 -17.24 -3.58
N THR A 50 -6.32 -17.27 -3.69
CA THR A 50 -5.62 -18.17 -4.60
C THR A 50 -5.24 -19.42 -3.80
N PRO A 51 -6.08 -20.48 -3.76
CA PRO A 51 -5.83 -21.63 -2.90
C PRO A 51 -4.46 -22.22 -3.16
N GLY A 52 -3.67 -22.42 -2.10
CA GLY A 52 -2.32 -22.96 -2.21
C GLY A 52 -1.26 -22.03 -2.82
N LYS A 53 -1.61 -20.77 -3.14
CA LYS A 53 -0.72 -19.79 -3.75
C LYS A 53 -0.53 -18.56 -2.88
N THR A 54 0.68 -17.99 -2.90
CA THR A 54 1.00 -16.72 -2.24
C THR A 54 1.51 -15.74 -3.29
N TRP A 55 0.94 -14.55 -3.36
CA TRP A 55 1.49 -13.50 -4.24
C TRP A 55 2.83 -13.04 -3.69
N LEU A 56 3.81 -12.99 -4.56
CA LEU A 56 5.13 -12.47 -4.24
C LEU A 56 5.40 -11.23 -5.09
N GLU A 57 5.55 -10.09 -4.42
CA GLU A 57 5.90 -8.83 -5.01
C GLU A 57 7.36 -8.51 -4.71
N VAL A 58 8.05 -7.91 -5.68
CA VAL A 58 9.36 -7.32 -5.47
C VAL A 58 9.32 -5.82 -5.69
N SER A 59 9.94 -5.06 -4.79
CA SER A 59 10.15 -3.62 -4.91
C SER A 59 11.64 -3.36 -5.12
N VAL A 60 12.02 -3.07 -6.37
CA VAL A 60 13.42 -3.26 -6.79
C VAL A 60 14.37 -2.17 -6.32
N ASN A 61 13.90 -0.93 -6.05
CA ASN A 61 14.83 0.17 -5.78
C ASN A 61 14.37 1.25 -4.79
N GLY A 62 13.08 1.67 -4.77
CA GLY A 62 12.60 2.73 -3.90
C GLY A 62 13.15 4.13 -4.22
N PRO A 63 12.88 5.15 -3.40
CA PRO A 63 13.35 6.52 -3.60
C PRO A 63 14.79 6.74 -3.09
N TRP A 64 15.59 5.70 -3.01
CA TRP A 64 16.89 5.72 -2.36
C TRP A 64 18.02 6.10 -3.32
N SER A 65 19.12 6.64 -2.80
CA SER A 65 20.39 6.74 -3.52
C SER A 65 21.26 5.50 -3.27
N ARG A 66 22.23 5.23 -4.16
CA ARG A 66 23.21 4.16 -3.98
C ARG A 66 24.11 4.33 -2.74
N ASP A 67 24.24 5.55 -2.24
CA ASP A 67 24.94 5.78 -0.97
C ASP A 67 24.20 5.14 0.21
N ARG A 68 22.87 5.08 0.14
CA ARG A 68 22.03 4.48 1.17
C ARG A 68 21.74 3.01 0.91
N GLN A 69 21.48 2.63 -0.37
CA GLN A 69 21.18 1.27 -0.78
C GLN A 69 22.04 0.91 -2.01
N PRO A 70 23.25 0.40 -1.83
CA PRO A 70 24.27 0.30 -2.88
C PRO A 70 23.87 -0.57 -4.09
N LEU A 71 23.00 -1.56 -3.89
CA LEU A 71 22.67 -2.55 -4.91
C LEU A 71 21.41 -2.21 -5.74
N ILE A 72 20.78 -1.06 -5.52
CA ILE A 72 19.58 -0.70 -6.29
C ILE A 72 19.90 -0.46 -7.76
N PRO A 73 19.06 -0.97 -8.70
CA PRO A 73 19.13 -0.62 -10.09
C PRO A 73 18.64 0.82 -10.31
N ILE A 74 19.36 1.61 -11.12
CA ILE A 74 19.06 3.03 -11.38
C ILE A 74 18.75 3.27 -12.84
N SER A 75 19.58 2.74 -13.77
CA SER A 75 19.33 2.93 -15.19
C SER A 75 18.11 2.12 -15.66
N VAL A 76 17.46 2.59 -16.72
CA VAL A 76 16.36 1.84 -17.36
C VAL A 76 16.77 0.41 -17.64
N LYS A 77 17.99 0.21 -18.17
CA LYS A 77 18.53 -1.12 -18.47
C LYS A 77 18.65 -1.99 -17.22
N GLU A 78 19.26 -1.47 -16.15
CA GLU A 78 19.43 -2.21 -14.88
C GLU A 78 18.08 -2.58 -14.28
N ILE A 79 17.09 -1.65 -14.27
CA ILE A 79 15.76 -1.90 -13.70
C ILE A 79 15.03 -2.97 -14.51
N VAL A 80 15.14 -2.94 -15.83
CA VAL A 80 14.55 -3.95 -16.72
C VAL A 80 15.19 -5.33 -16.48
N GLU A 81 16.52 -5.40 -16.44
CA GLU A 81 17.25 -6.66 -16.23
C GLU A 81 16.94 -7.27 -14.85
N ASP A 82 16.91 -6.44 -13.81
CA ASP A 82 16.60 -6.90 -12.45
C ASP A 82 15.14 -7.32 -12.30
N GLY A 83 14.20 -6.56 -12.87
CA GLY A 83 12.78 -6.92 -12.89
C GLY A 83 12.50 -8.26 -13.58
N ILE A 84 13.16 -8.50 -14.73
CA ILE A 84 13.09 -9.79 -15.44
C ILE A 84 13.66 -10.92 -14.57
N ALA A 85 14.82 -10.71 -13.97
CA ALA A 85 15.46 -11.72 -13.11
C ALA A 85 14.60 -12.05 -11.88
N CYS A 86 14.00 -11.05 -11.26
CA CYS A 86 13.08 -11.23 -10.13
C CYS A 86 11.80 -11.98 -10.54
N ALA A 87 11.22 -11.68 -11.72
CA ALA A 87 10.07 -12.42 -12.24
C ALA A 87 10.41 -13.91 -12.42
N ARG A 88 11.57 -14.24 -12.99
CA ARG A 88 12.06 -15.59 -13.15
C ARG A 88 12.32 -16.30 -11.80
N ALA A 89 12.72 -15.55 -10.78
CA ALA A 89 12.91 -16.06 -9.43
C ALA A 89 11.60 -16.37 -8.69
N GLY A 90 10.44 -15.88 -9.21
CA GLY A 90 9.11 -16.18 -8.69
C GLY A 90 8.27 -14.98 -8.28
N ALA A 91 8.71 -13.75 -8.54
CA ALA A 91 7.87 -12.56 -8.33
C ALA A 91 6.79 -12.46 -9.41
N ALA A 92 5.52 -12.35 -9.00
CA ALA A 92 4.39 -12.11 -9.89
C ALA A 92 4.16 -10.61 -10.14
N ILE A 93 4.72 -9.77 -9.29
CA ILE A 93 4.50 -8.34 -9.26
C ILE A 93 5.84 -7.63 -9.04
N VAL A 94 6.12 -6.60 -9.83
CA VAL A 94 7.34 -5.79 -9.77
C VAL A 94 6.96 -4.32 -9.58
N HIS A 95 7.34 -3.75 -8.46
CA HIS A 95 7.21 -2.33 -8.17
C HIS A 95 8.52 -1.60 -8.50
N ILE A 96 8.40 -0.44 -9.17
CA ILE A 96 9.55 0.27 -9.72
C ILE A 96 9.51 1.76 -9.42
N HIS A 97 10.71 2.34 -9.25
CA HIS A 97 10.96 3.77 -9.30
C HIS A 97 11.85 4.06 -10.51
N ALA A 98 11.54 5.10 -11.29
CA ALA A 98 12.40 5.57 -12.35
C ALA A 98 13.37 6.63 -11.83
N TYR A 99 14.52 6.75 -12.46
CA TYR A 99 15.59 7.65 -12.03
C TYR A 99 16.14 8.50 -13.18
N ASP A 100 16.63 9.65 -12.82
CA ASP A 100 17.58 10.39 -13.63
C ASP A 100 18.97 9.77 -13.44
N GLU A 101 19.49 9.14 -14.48
CA GLU A 101 20.78 8.42 -14.43
C GLU A 101 21.98 9.33 -14.11
N LYS A 102 21.87 10.64 -14.44
CA LYS A 102 22.95 11.61 -14.20
C LYS A 102 23.05 12.00 -12.73
N THR A 103 21.89 12.12 -12.06
CA THR A 103 21.83 12.55 -10.67
C THR A 103 21.69 11.39 -9.69
N GLY A 104 21.29 10.20 -10.17
CA GLY A 104 20.97 9.06 -9.32
C GLY A 104 19.77 9.29 -8.40
N ARG A 105 18.89 10.25 -8.74
CA ARG A 105 17.68 10.59 -7.98
C ARG A 105 16.44 10.13 -8.72
N GLN A 106 15.41 9.78 -7.97
CA GLN A 106 14.09 9.44 -8.52
C GLN A 106 13.59 10.55 -9.46
N LYS A 107 13.05 10.15 -10.59
CA LYS A 107 12.44 11.01 -11.59
C LYS A 107 11.16 10.35 -12.13
N ASP A 108 10.02 10.90 -11.75
CA ASP A 108 8.70 10.36 -12.10
C ASP A 108 8.27 10.82 -13.49
N ASP A 109 9.01 10.34 -14.50
CA ASP A 109 8.85 10.64 -15.92
C ASP A 109 8.13 9.47 -16.61
N ALA A 110 7.02 9.75 -17.28
CA ALA A 110 6.19 8.73 -17.92
C ALA A 110 6.95 7.93 -18.99
N ASP A 111 7.83 8.55 -19.77
CA ASP A 111 8.55 7.86 -20.83
C ASP A 111 9.59 6.88 -20.26
N LEU A 112 10.21 7.21 -19.12
CA LEU A 112 11.10 6.27 -18.42
C LEU A 112 10.29 5.05 -17.91
N TYR A 113 9.13 5.28 -17.29
CA TYR A 113 8.28 4.19 -16.83
C TYR A 113 7.76 3.33 -17.98
N ILE A 114 7.37 3.93 -19.12
CA ILE A 114 6.97 3.19 -20.33
C ILE A 114 8.09 2.24 -20.75
N ALA A 115 9.31 2.78 -20.91
CA ALA A 115 10.46 1.98 -21.36
C ALA A 115 10.76 0.81 -20.40
N ILE A 116 10.65 1.03 -19.07
CA ILE A 116 10.87 -0.01 -18.08
C ILE A 116 9.75 -1.07 -18.14
N ILE A 117 8.48 -0.67 -18.12
CA ILE A 117 7.33 -1.58 -18.11
C ILE A 117 7.32 -2.45 -19.39
N GLU A 118 7.47 -1.82 -20.54
CA GLU A 118 7.50 -2.52 -21.83
C GLU A 118 8.72 -3.44 -21.94
N GLY A 119 9.90 -2.98 -21.47
CA GLY A 119 11.12 -3.78 -21.45
C GLY A 119 10.99 -5.06 -20.63
N ILE A 120 10.41 -4.99 -19.43
CA ILE A 120 10.17 -6.16 -18.57
C ILE A 120 9.12 -7.08 -19.22
N ARG A 121 7.97 -6.53 -19.63
CA ARG A 121 6.85 -7.30 -20.18
C ARG A 121 7.13 -7.93 -21.54
N ALA A 122 8.09 -7.42 -22.29
CA ALA A 122 8.54 -8.05 -23.52
C ALA A 122 9.22 -9.41 -23.30
N LYS A 123 9.60 -9.72 -22.07
CA LYS A 123 10.33 -10.95 -21.72
C LYS A 123 9.59 -11.85 -20.74
N GLU A 124 8.80 -11.27 -19.83
CA GLU A 124 8.13 -11.99 -18.75
C GLU A 124 6.68 -11.53 -18.61
N ASP A 125 5.76 -12.47 -18.37
CA ASP A 125 4.39 -12.18 -17.98
C ASP A 125 4.35 -11.84 -16.48
N VAL A 126 4.43 -10.55 -16.18
CA VAL A 126 4.50 -10.02 -14.81
C VAL A 126 3.73 -8.71 -14.70
N ILE A 127 3.11 -8.46 -13.55
CA ILE A 127 2.46 -7.19 -13.23
C ILE A 127 3.57 -6.19 -12.88
N VAL A 128 3.68 -5.08 -13.61
CA VAL A 128 4.65 -4.02 -13.33
C VAL A 128 3.92 -2.73 -13.08
N TYR A 129 4.27 -2.01 -12.00
CA TYR A 129 3.64 -0.74 -11.68
C TYR A 129 4.61 0.26 -11.05
N PRO A 130 4.45 1.57 -11.34
CA PRO A 130 5.32 2.63 -10.85
C PRO A 130 4.96 3.06 -9.44
N THR A 131 5.90 3.77 -8.80
CA THR A 131 5.65 4.54 -7.59
C THR A 131 4.79 5.79 -7.85
N LEU A 132 4.47 6.49 -6.77
CA LEU A 132 3.83 7.81 -6.77
C LEU A 132 4.79 8.84 -6.18
N PRO A 133 4.99 10.03 -6.80
CA PRO A 133 5.82 11.09 -6.25
C PRO A 133 5.40 11.51 -4.85
N PHE A 134 6.34 11.96 -4.03
CA PHE A 134 5.99 12.64 -2.78
C PHE A 134 5.17 13.90 -3.08
N ALA A 135 4.09 14.13 -2.33
CA ALA A 135 3.24 15.31 -2.50
C ALA A 135 3.95 16.61 -2.11
N GLY A 136 4.90 16.53 -1.21
CA GLY A 136 5.82 17.58 -0.80
C GLY A 136 7.02 16.94 -0.10
N SER A 137 8.16 17.59 -0.11
CA SER A 137 9.38 17.12 0.53
C SER A 137 10.08 18.25 1.28
N VAL A 138 11.11 17.92 2.06
CA VAL A 138 11.96 18.90 2.72
C VAL A 138 12.62 19.84 1.71
N ASP A 139 13.00 19.30 0.54
CA ASP A 139 13.64 20.06 -0.55
C ASP A 139 12.62 20.81 -1.42
N SER A 140 11.32 20.48 -1.33
CA SER A 140 10.23 21.12 -2.06
C SER A 140 9.00 21.21 -1.16
N PRO A 141 8.96 22.21 -0.26
CA PRO A 141 7.88 22.35 0.72
C PRO A 141 6.53 22.69 0.09
N GLN A 142 6.52 23.15 -1.16
CA GLN A 142 5.28 23.39 -1.90
C GLN A 142 4.63 22.06 -2.29
N MET A 143 3.42 21.83 -1.80
CA MET A 143 2.68 20.63 -2.11
C MET A 143 2.26 20.61 -3.59
N MET A 144 2.51 19.50 -4.28
CA MET A 144 2.02 19.28 -5.64
C MET A 144 0.49 19.25 -5.66
N THR A 145 -0.09 19.66 -6.79
CA THR A 145 -1.52 19.41 -7.03
C THR A 145 -1.75 17.90 -7.25
N ALA A 146 -2.97 17.43 -6.98
CA ALA A 146 -3.33 16.03 -7.24
C ALA A 146 -3.13 15.66 -8.72
N GLN A 147 -3.43 16.55 -9.66
CA GLN A 147 -3.24 16.34 -11.09
C GLN A 147 -1.76 16.15 -11.44
N ALA A 148 -0.90 17.05 -10.96
CA ALA A 148 0.55 16.97 -11.24
C ALA A 148 1.15 15.70 -10.65
N ARG A 149 0.74 15.33 -9.44
CA ARG A 149 1.23 14.13 -8.75
C ARG A 149 0.90 12.83 -9.49
N PHE A 150 -0.29 12.73 -10.06
CA PHE A 150 -0.76 11.55 -10.79
C PHE A 150 -0.56 11.64 -12.31
N ALA A 151 0.17 12.63 -12.82
CA ALA A 151 0.30 12.86 -14.27
C ALA A 151 0.92 11.66 -15.01
N HIS A 152 2.02 11.08 -14.49
CA HIS A 152 2.63 9.89 -15.10
C HIS A 152 1.71 8.67 -14.98
N THR A 153 1.03 8.47 -13.84
CA THR A 153 0.06 7.39 -13.63
C THR A 153 -1.09 7.49 -14.65
N GLU A 154 -1.65 8.69 -14.86
CA GLU A 154 -2.72 8.90 -15.85
C GLU A 154 -2.22 8.64 -17.28
N THR A 155 -1.00 9.07 -17.62
CA THR A 155 -0.37 8.80 -18.91
C THR A 155 -0.22 7.30 -19.15
N LEU A 156 0.33 6.57 -18.21
CA LEU A 156 0.51 5.12 -18.29
C LEU A 156 -0.82 4.37 -18.37
N ALA A 157 -1.79 4.76 -17.52
CA ALA A 157 -3.12 4.14 -17.50
C ALA A 157 -3.88 4.36 -18.82
N SER A 158 -3.80 5.57 -19.40
CA SER A 158 -4.43 5.88 -20.68
C SER A 158 -3.86 5.08 -21.86
N ARG A 159 -2.63 4.59 -21.73
CA ARG A 159 -1.98 3.69 -22.70
C ARG A 159 -2.24 2.19 -22.41
N GLY A 160 -3.03 1.86 -21.39
CA GLY A 160 -3.30 0.48 -20.99
C GLY A 160 -2.10 -0.24 -20.36
N LEU A 161 -1.13 0.51 -19.84
CA LEU A 161 0.09 -0.05 -19.27
C LEU A 161 -0.02 -0.38 -17.78
N LEU A 162 -1.08 0.06 -17.09
CA LEU A 162 -1.23 -0.16 -15.66
C LEU A 162 -2.32 -1.19 -15.34
N GLU A 163 -1.93 -2.20 -14.59
CA GLU A 163 -2.83 -3.12 -13.90
C GLU A 163 -2.96 -2.75 -12.43
N TRP A 164 -1.90 -2.18 -11.85
CA TRP A 164 -1.84 -1.68 -10.47
C TRP A 164 -1.26 -0.27 -10.45
N ALA A 165 -1.60 0.53 -9.43
CA ALA A 165 -0.93 1.79 -9.14
C ALA A 165 -1.01 2.13 -7.64
N VAL A 166 -0.07 2.94 -7.16
CA VAL A 166 -0.03 3.41 -5.76
C VAL A 166 -1.14 4.43 -5.51
N VAL A 167 -1.94 4.19 -4.46
CA VAL A 167 -2.96 5.14 -3.96
C VAL A 167 -3.00 5.05 -2.43
N ASP A 168 -2.01 5.57 -1.75
CA ASP A 168 -1.86 5.37 -0.30
C ASP A 168 -2.90 6.18 0.49
N PRO A 169 -3.70 5.53 1.37
CA PRO A 169 -4.87 6.14 1.97
C PRO A 169 -4.58 6.83 3.32
N GLY A 170 -3.55 7.68 3.38
CA GLY A 170 -3.26 8.44 4.59
C GLY A 170 -1.91 9.12 4.61
N SER A 171 -1.71 10.00 5.58
CA SER A 171 -0.47 10.76 5.80
C SER A 171 0.12 10.42 7.16
N THR A 172 1.45 10.36 7.26
CA THR A 172 2.16 10.09 8.52
C THR A 172 3.51 10.78 8.57
N ASN A 173 4.06 10.96 9.78
CA ASN A 173 5.44 11.40 9.96
C ASN A 173 6.36 10.19 9.83
N ILE A 174 7.43 10.33 9.05
CA ILE A 174 8.49 9.33 8.92
C ILE A 174 9.79 9.93 9.45
N THR A 175 10.23 9.44 10.59
CA THR A 175 11.43 9.90 11.30
C THR A 175 12.25 8.69 11.70
N LYS A 176 13.58 8.76 11.56
CA LYS A 176 14.48 7.76 12.12
C LYS A 176 14.53 7.90 13.63
N LEU A 177 14.18 6.85 14.36
CA LEU A 177 14.04 6.87 15.81
C LEU A 177 15.39 7.16 16.53
N ASP A 178 16.48 6.64 16.00
CA ASP A 178 17.84 6.84 16.52
C ASP A 178 18.41 8.25 16.23
N GLU A 179 17.82 8.98 15.31
CA GLU A 179 18.26 10.34 14.92
C GLU A 179 17.53 11.45 15.69
N ILE A 180 16.42 11.13 16.39
CA ILE A 180 15.63 12.11 17.17
C ILE A 180 16.48 12.80 18.23
N GLY A 181 17.30 12.04 18.98
CA GLY A 181 18.19 12.58 20.00
C GLY A 181 19.29 13.51 19.48
N ALA A 182 19.61 13.42 18.19
CA ALA A 182 20.56 14.31 17.51
C ALA A 182 19.87 15.55 16.89
N GLY A 183 18.56 15.74 17.11
CA GLY A 183 17.80 16.87 16.60
C GLY A 183 17.55 16.85 15.09
N LYS A 184 17.69 15.67 14.45
CA LYS A 184 17.36 15.53 13.04
C LYS A 184 15.84 15.36 12.87
N GLU A 185 15.29 16.14 11.99
CA GLU A 185 13.88 16.05 11.63
C GLU A 185 13.66 15.00 10.54
N GLY A 186 12.53 14.28 10.64
CA GLY A 186 11.99 13.45 9.58
C GLY A 186 11.20 14.28 8.57
N PHE A 187 10.35 13.61 7.82
CA PHE A 187 9.46 14.26 6.86
C PHE A 187 8.02 13.77 7.02
N VAL A 188 7.08 14.56 6.51
CA VAL A 188 5.68 14.15 6.43
C VAL A 188 5.45 13.43 5.10
N TYR A 189 5.13 12.13 5.16
CA TYR A 189 4.61 11.43 4.00
C TYR A 189 3.16 11.86 3.80
N ALA A 190 2.96 12.84 2.92
CA ALA A 190 1.68 13.52 2.76
C ALA A 190 0.84 12.90 1.64
N ASN A 191 -0.35 12.42 1.99
CA ASN A 191 -1.39 11.97 1.08
C ASN A 191 -2.71 12.66 1.44
N PRO A 192 -2.92 13.94 1.04
CA PRO A 192 -4.18 14.63 1.26
C PRO A 192 -5.34 13.85 0.65
N GLU A 193 -6.51 13.90 1.29
CA GLU A 193 -7.68 13.14 0.81
C GLU A 193 -8.06 13.47 -0.64
N SER A 194 -7.88 14.72 -1.09
CA SER A 194 -8.07 15.12 -2.49
C SER A 194 -7.15 14.37 -3.47
N HIS A 195 -5.93 14.03 -3.04
CA HIS A 195 -4.99 13.22 -3.84
C HIS A 195 -5.41 11.75 -3.88
N ILE A 196 -5.84 11.21 -2.74
CA ILE A 196 -6.33 9.83 -2.66
C ILE A 196 -7.56 9.68 -3.56
N ARG A 197 -8.53 10.60 -3.47
CA ARG A 197 -9.72 10.63 -4.33
C ARG A 197 -9.36 10.68 -5.81
N ARG A 198 -8.37 11.50 -6.20
CA ARG A 198 -7.89 11.54 -7.58
C ARG A 198 -7.35 10.18 -8.04
N GLY A 199 -6.57 9.49 -7.23
CA GLY A 199 -6.09 8.14 -7.52
C GLY A 199 -7.24 7.14 -7.73
N LEU A 200 -8.26 7.16 -6.87
CA LEU A 200 -9.44 6.30 -6.98
C LEU A 200 -10.32 6.63 -8.20
N GLU A 201 -10.43 7.90 -8.57
CA GLU A 201 -11.10 8.34 -9.82
C GLU A 201 -10.39 7.79 -11.05
N LEU A 202 -9.06 7.86 -11.09
CA LEU A 202 -8.25 7.30 -12.17
C LEU A 202 -8.37 5.77 -12.21
N ALA A 203 -8.32 5.10 -11.06
CA ALA A 203 -8.54 3.66 -10.95
C ALA A 203 -9.93 3.25 -11.48
N THR A 204 -10.96 4.00 -11.12
CA THR A 204 -12.32 3.77 -11.63
C THR A 204 -12.42 3.98 -13.15
N ARG A 205 -11.72 4.99 -13.68
CA ARG A 205 -11.74 5.33 -15.10
C ARG A 205 -10.98 4.31 -15.96
N TYR A 206 -9.82 3.89 -15.51
CA TYR A 206 -8.88 3.09 -16.32
C TYR A 206 -8.81 1.62 -15.91
N GLY A 207 -9.44 1.21 -14.82
CA GLY A 207 -9.56 -0.19 -14.40
C GLY A 207 -8.35 -0.77 -13.69
N PHE A 208 -7.35 0.00 -13.29
CA PHE A 208 -6.23 -0.51 -12.50
C PHE A 208 -6.60 -0.69 -11.02
N HIS A 209 -5.95 -1.63 -10.36
CA HIS A 209 -6.13 -1.90 -8.92
C HIS A 209 -5.29 -0.94 -8.07
N PRO A 210 -5.90 -0.19 -7.12
CA PRO A 210 -5.14 0.61 -6.17
C PRO A 210 -4.35 -0.26 -5.21
N GLY A 211 -3.04 -0.05 -5.13
CA GLY A 211 -2.18 -0.59 -4.07
C GLY A 211 -2.06 0.40 -2.93
N TYR A 212 -2.52 0.03 -1.76
CA TYR A 212 -2.44 0.83 -0.53
C TYR A 212 -1.22 0.44 0.28
N ALA A 213 -0.25 1.33 0.48
CA ALA A 213 0.77 1.16 1.50
C ALA A 213 0.23 1.73 2.83
N LEU A 214 0.05 0.86 3.81
CA LEU A 214 -0.61 1.14 5.07
C LEU A 214 0.45 1.30 6.16
N TYR A 215 0.96 2.52 6.28
CA TYR A 215 1.97 2.86 7.28
C TYR A 215 1.37 2.93 8.69
N GLU A 216 0.11 3.33 8.82
CA GLU A 216 -0.58 3.47 10.10
C GLU A 216 -1.87 2.65 10.12
N PRO A 217 -2.29 2.12 11.29
CA PRO A 217 -3.55 1.37 11.40
C PRO A 217 -4.78 2.17 10.93
N GLY A 218 -4.77 3.49 11.11
CA GLY A 218 -5.84 4.39 10.64
C GLY A 218 -6.03 4.39 9.12
N PHE A 219 -4.98 4.06 8.34
CA PHE A 219 -5.06 3.98 6.88
C PHE A 219 -5.98 2.84 6.43
N VAL A 220 -6.06 1.72 7.16
CA VAL A 220 -7.02 0.63 6.89
C VAL A 220 -8.44 1.17 6.88
N ARG A 221 -8.79 1.96 7.92
CA ARG A 221 -10.14 2.51 8.09
C ARG A 221 -10.48 3.55 7.02
N LEU A 222 -9.55 4.46 6.73
CA LEU A 222 -9.75 5.49 5.70
C LEU A 222 -9.85 4.85 4.31
N GLY A 223 -8.94 3.92 3.97
CA GLY A 223 -8.96 3.19 2.71
C GLY A 223 -10.28 2.46 2.49
N ALA A 224 -10.73 1.69 3.48
CA ALA A 224 -12.00 0.97 3.40
C ALA A 224 -13.23 1.92 3.29
N ALA A 225 -13.21 3.05 4.00
CA ALA A 225 -14.28 4.05 3.88
C ALA A 225 -14.33 4.68 2.48
N LEU A 226 -13.16 4.95 1.90
CA LEU A 226 -13.05 5.46 0.54
C LEU A 226 -13.49 4.43 -0.51
N GLU A 227 -13.14 3.14 -0.37
CA GLU A 227 -13.66 2.09 -1.25
C GLU A 227 -15.19 2.02 -1.23
N ARG A 228 -15.80 2.14 -0.05
CA ARG A 228 -17.27 2.19 0.05
C ARG A 228 -17.86 3.42 -0.66
N ALA A 229 -17.14 4.55 -0.65
CA ALA A 229 -17.55 5.77 -1.34
C ALA A 229 -17.33 5.71 -2.87
N TYR A 230 -16.43 4.83 -3.34
CA TYR A 230 -16.12 4.61 -4.75
C TYR A 230 -16.43 3.16 -5.18
N PRO A 231 -17.70 2.73 -5.22
CA PRO A 231 -18.09 1.32 -5.40
C PRO A 231 -17.70 0.71 -6.75
N LYS A 232 -17.30 1.55 -7.71
CA LYS A 232 -16.82 1.10 -9.04
C LYS A 232 -15.28 0.99 -9.11
N VAL A 233 -14.57 1.33 -8.02
CA VAL A 233 -13.13 1.17 -8.00
C VAL A 233 -12.78 -0.33 -8.03
N PRO A 234 -11.80 -0.77 -8.83
CA PRO A 234 -11.30 -2.13 -8.76
C PRO A 234 -10.80 -2.49 -7.36
N GLN A 235 -10.76 -3.77 -7.03
CA GLN A 235 -10.35 -4.25 -5.71
C GLN A 235 -9.02 -3.63 -5.29
N CYS A 236 -8.99 -2.95 -4.14
CA CYS A 236 -7.77 -2.43 -3.56
C CYS A 236 -6.97 -3.53 -2.86
N ILE A 237 -5.62 -3.42 -2.90
CA ILE A 237 -4.69 -4.33 -2.25
C ILE A 237 -4.12 -3.65 -1.01
N TYR A 238 -4.25 -4.27 0.16
CA TYR A 238 -3.85 -3.75 1.45
C TYR A 238 -2.45 -4.24 1.81
N ARG A 239 -1.43 -3.36 1.71
CA ARG A 239 -0.04 -3.68 2.04
C ARG A 239 0.30 -3.09 3.40
N PHE A 240 0.44 -3.94 4.43
CA PHE A 240 0.83 -3.54 5.78
C PHE A 240 2.34 -3.28 5.82
N MET A 241 2.71 -2.05 6.11
CA MET A 241 4.10 -1.60 6.17
C MET A 241 4.64 -1.71 7.59
N PHE A 242 5.82 -2.31 7.72
CA PHE A 242 6.51 -2.50 8.99
C PHE A 242 7.87 -1.80 8.97
N SER A 243 8.30 -1.31 10.13
CA SER A 243 9.67 -0.81 10.34
C SER A 243 10.07 -0.92 11.80
N SER A 244 11.34 -1.19 12.05
CA SER A 244 11.90 -1.13 13.41
C SER A 244 12.63 0.18 13.70
N GLY A 245 13.12 0.84 12.66
CA GLY A 245 13.92 2.06 12.78
C GLY A 245 13.18 3.36 12.48
N LEU A 246 12.00 3.27 11.85
CA LEU A 246 11.19 4.43 11.48
C LEU A 246 9.96 4.56 12.38
N SER A 247 9.44 5.78 12.53
CA SER A 247 8.44 6.14 13.55
C SER A 247 7.00 5.70 13.25
N PHE A 248 6.71 5.14 12.08
CA PHE A 248 5.36 4.76 11.72
C PHE A 248 4.97 3.34 12.19
N GLY A 249 3.68 3.11 12.36
CA GLY A 249 3.04 1.81 12.49
C GLY A 249 3.66 0.89 13.54
N PHE A 250 4.09 -0.28 13.10
CA PHE A 250 4.59 -1.34 13.97
C PHE A 250 5.95 -1.88 13.51
N PRO A 251 6.80 -2.40 14.42
CA PRO A 251 7.88 -3.28 14.05
C PRO A 251 7.33 -4.60 13.45
N PRO A 252 8.14 -5.39 12.69
CA PRO A 252 7.69 -6.63 12.05
C PRO A 252 7.46 -7.77 13.06
N GLU A 253 6.57 -7.52 14.01
CA GLU A 253 6.19 -8.42 15.09
C GLU A 253 4.76 -8.95 14.89
N ARG A 254 4.48 -10.14 15.44
CA ARG A 254 3.17 -10.79 15.29
C ARG A 254 2.02 -9.91 15.77
N TYR A 255 2.18 -9.22 16.92
CA TYR A 255 1.14 -8.36 17.46
C TYR A 255 0.78 -7.20 16.52
N GLY A 256 1.77 -6.66 15.78
CA GLY A 256 1.54 -5.60 14.80
C GLY A 256 0.72 -6.10 13.62
N LEU A 257 1.04 -7.29 13.09
CA LEU A 257 0.24 -7.92 12.05
C LEU A 257 -1.16 -8.27 12.54
N ASP A 258 -1.30 -8.82 13.76
CA ASP A 258 -2.60 -9.14 14.34
C ASP A 258 -3.47 -7.88 14.51
N ALA A 259 -2.88 -6.75 14.89
CA ALA A 259 -3.60 -5.48 14.99
C ALA A 259 -4.14 -5.02 13.62
N PHE A 260 -3.33 -5.08 12.56
CA PHE A 260 -3.78 -4.79 11.20
C PHE A 260 -4.88 -5.75 10.75
N LEU A 261 -4.72 -7.05 11.00
CA LEU A 261 -5.70 -8.07 10.60
C LEU A 261 -7.06 -7.90 11.31
N HIS A 262 -7.06 -7.50 12.59
CA HIS A 262 -8.29 -7.17 13.31
C HIS A 262 -9.03 -6.00 12.67
N LEU A 263 -8.30 -4.93 12.28
CA LEU A 263 -8.90 -3.81 11.58
C LEU A 263 -9.39 -4.20 10.19
N LEU A 264 -8.59 -4.96 9.43
CA LEU A 264 -8.99 -5.42 8.10
C LEU A 264 -10.24 -6.28 8.15
N ALA A 265 -10.33 -7.21 9.12
CA ALA A 265 -11.52 -8.05 9.31
C ALA A 265 -12.79 -7.25 9.62
N ALA A 266 -12.66 -6.13 10.32
CA ALA A 266 -13.76 -5.25 10.65
C ALA A 266 -14.18 -4.33 9.49
N GLU A 267 -13.21 -3.82 8.73
CA GLU A 267 -13.43 -2.72 7.76
C GLU A 267 -13.50 -3.22 6.29
N ALA A 268 -12.69 -4.22 5.92
CA ALA A 268 -12.61 -4.78 4.57
C ALA A 268 -12.27 -6.29 4.60
N PRO A 269 -13.16 -7.16 5.12
CA PRO A 269 -12.87 -8.56 5.46
C PRO A 269 -12.47 -9.45 4.27
N HIS A 270 -12.74 -9.02 3.04
CA HIS A 270 -12.45 -9.79 1.83
C HIS A 270 -11.31 -9.22 0.99
N ALA A 271 -10.68 -8.14 1.46
CA ALA A 271 -9.60 -7.51 0.73
C ALA A 271 -8.33 -8.39 0.74
N PRO A 272 -7.65 -8.53 -0.39
CA PRO A 272 -6.33 -9.16 -0.43
C PRO A 272 -5.33 -8.27 0.33
N TRP A 273 -4.45 -8.91 1.08
CA TRP A 273 -3.47 -8.19 1.87
C TRP A 273 -2.08 -8.82 1.79
N MET A 274 -1.06 -8.02 2.01
CA MET A 274 0.33 -8.44 2.04
C MET A 274 1.11 -7.71 3.13
N ILE A 275 2.25 -8.28 3.50
CA ILE A 275 3.24 -7.63 4.36
C ILE A 275 4.36 -7.04 3.52
N ALA A 276 4.90 -5.91 3.96
CA ALA A 276 6.08 -5.26 3.39
C ALA A 276 6.90 -4.57 4.50
N GLY A 277 8.14 -4.27 4.22
CA GLY A 277 9.02 -3.53 5.12
C GLY A 277 9.34 -2.12 4.62
N LEU A 278 9.99 -1.34 5.46
CA LEU A 278 10.75 -0.16 5.08
C LEU A 278 11.92 -0.02 6.06
N ASP A 279 13.15 -0.13 5.54
CA ASP A 279 14.39 -0.19 6.34
C ASP A 279 14.36 -1.31 7.39
N VAL A 280 13.84 -2.52 6.99
CA VAL A 280 13.73 -3.64 7.92
C VAL A 280 13.69 -4.99 7.20
N ASP A 281 14.25 -6.05 7.83
CA ASP A 281 14.06 -7.43 7.37
C ASP A 281 12.72 -7.99 7.85
N ILE A 282 11.78 -8.22 6.94
CA ILE A 282 10.48 -8.83 7.25
C ILE A 282 10.48 -10.35 7.21
N THR A 283 11.61 -10.98 6.88
CA THR A 283 11.72 -12.45 6.78
C THR A 283 11.12 -13.20 7.97
N PRO A 284 11.32 -12.75 9.24
CA PRO A 284 10.73 -13.42 10.40
C PRO A 284 9.20 -13.43 10.42
N LEU A 285 8.55 -12.50 9.74
CA LEU A 285 7.09 -12.38 9.71
C LEU A 285 6.43 -13.13 8.55
N ILE A 286 7.21 -13.54 7.53
CA ILE A 286 6.68 -14.15 6.30
C ILE A 286 5.87 -15.41 6.61
N THR A 287 6.42 -16.35 7.38
CA THR A 287 5.72 -17.59 7.74
C THR A 287 4.37 -17.29 8.39
N TYR A 288 4.37 -16.41 9.38
CA TYR A 288 3.17 -16.04 10.12
C TYR A 288 2.10 -15.39 9.23
N ALA A 289 2.50 -14.56 8.27
CA ALA A 289 1.60 -13.93 7.30
C ALA A 289 1.03 -14.95 6.29
N VAL A 290 1.90 -15.79 5.72
CA VAL A 290 1.52 -16.79 4.70
C VAL A 290 0.56 -17.84 5.27
N GLU A 291 0.77 -18.32 6.49
CA GLU A 291 -0.15 -19.23 7.19
C GLU A 291 -1.56 -18.63 7.36
N ARG A 292 -1.67 -17.31 7.46
CA ARG A 292 -2.93 -16.56 7.60
C ARG A 292 -3.55 -16.12 6.28
N GLY A 293 -3.01 -16.60 5.16
CA GLY A 293 -3.53 -16.28 3.82
C GLY A 293 -3.01 -14.95 3.26
N GLY A 294 -2.02 -14.34 3.91
CA GLY A 294 -1.38 -13.13 3.42
C GLY A 294 -0.39 -13.37 2.29
N HIS A 295 -0.06 -12.28 1.63
CA HIS A 295 0.92 -12.21 0.56
C HIS A 295 2.18 -11.47 1.04
N VAL A 296 3.23 -11.44 0.22
CA VAL A 296 4.55 -10.97 0.64
C VAL A 296 5.13 -10.00 -0.39
N ARG A 297 5.66 -8.87 0.07
CA ARG A 297 6.52 -7.98 -0.71
C ARG A 297 7.91 -7.96 -0.08
N VAL A 298 8.95 -8.11 -0.91
CA VAL A 298 10.37 -7.98 -0.55
C VAL A 298 11.09 -7.12 -1.58
N GLY A 299 12.32 -6.75 -1.33
CA GLY A 299 13.16 -6.05 -2.28
C GLY A 299 14.03 -4.98 -1.61
N LEU A 300 14.90 -4.36 -2.40
CA LEU A 300 15.88 -3.39 -1.91
C LEU A 300 15.25 -2.05 -1.49
N GLU A 301 14.03 -1.74 -1.94
CA GLU A 301 13.28 -0.61 -1.39
C GLU A 301 12.97 -0.81 0.08
N ASP A 302 12.61 -2.05 0.44
CA ASP A 302 12.06 -2.41 1.75
C ASP A 302 13.13 -2.88 2.73
N ALA A 303 14.20 -3.50 2.22
CA ALA A 303 15.27 -4.11 2.99
C ALA A 303 16.03 -3.08 3.84
N PRO A 304 16.70 -3.53 4.93
CA PRO A 304 17.57 -2.66 5.70
C PRO A 304 18.58 -1.93 4.82
N PHE A 305 18.82 -0.65 5.11
CA PHE A 305 19.79 0.14 4.34
C PHE A 305 21.17 -0.51 4.37
N GLY A 306 21.84 -0.50 3.22
CA GLY A 306 23.12 -1.18 3.06
C GLY A 306 23.01 -2.69 2.94
N ALA A 307 21.82 -3.22 2.60
CA ALA A 307 21.62 -4.65 2.35
C ALA A 307 22.65 -5.20 1.35
N ARG A 308 23.11 -6.43 1.63
CA ARG A 308 24.10 -7.14 0.80
C ARG A 308 23.47 -8.18 -0.13
N GLU A 309 22.20 -8.50 0.10
CA GLU A 309 21.42 -9.38 -0.76
C GLU A 309 20.87 -8.57 -1.94
N THR A 310 20.92 -9.14 -3.15
CA THR A 310 20.27 -8.56 -4.33
C THR A 310 18.76 -8.80 -4.31
N ASN A 311 18.00 -8.09 -5.15
CA ASN A 311 16.56 -8.32 -5.29
C ASN A 311 16.23 -9.78 -5.61
N VAL A 312 16.99 -10.39 -6.52
CA VAL A 312 16.82 -11.81 -6.88
C VAL A 312 16.99 -12.73 -5.66
N GLN A 313 18.03 -12.50 -4.85
CA GLN A 313 18.27 -13.29 -3.65
C GLN A 313 17.15 -13.13 -2.61
N LEU A 314 16.63 -11.92 -2.43
CA LEU A 314 15.49 -11.66 -1.56
C LEU A 314 14.21 -12.35 -2.04
N VAL A 315 13.94 -12.31 -3.36
CA VAL A 315 12.81 -13.01 -3.97
C VAL A 315 12.94 -14.52 -3.81
N GLU A 316 14.12 -15.09 -4.12
CA GLU A 316 14.37 -16.53 -3.95
C GLU A 316 14.21 -16.98 -2.50
N LYS A 317 14.70 -16.19 -1.55
CA LYS A 317 14.56 -16.45 -0.11
C LYS A 317 13.08 -16.50 0.30
N ALA A 318 12.29 -15.52 -0.11
CA ALA A 318 10.86 -15.48 0.15
C ALA A 318 10.12 -16.64 -0.53
N ALA A 319 10.46 -16.96 -1.79
CA ALA A 319 9.86 -18.06 -2.53
C ALA A 319 10.17 -19.42 -1.87
N ARG A 320 11.40 -19.63 -1.37
CA ARG A 320 11.76 -20.84 -0.61
C ARG A 320 10.94 -20.96 0.69
N LEU A 321 10.75 -19.87 1.42
CA LEU A 321 9.91 -19.87 2.63
C LEU A 321 8.46 -20.21 2.30
N ILE A 322 7.89 -19.62 1.26
CA ILE A 322 6.53 -19.92 0.80
C ILE A 322 6.39 -21.41 0.49
N ARG A 323 7.36 -22.00 -0.24
CA ARG A 323 7.35 -23.45 -0.58
C ARG A 323 7.50 -24.35 0.63
N SER A 324 8.30 -23.95 1.62
CA SER A 324 8.47 -24.71 2.86
C SER A 324 7.17 -24.86 3.68
N LEU A 325 6.18 -23.97 3.42
CA LEU A 325 4.85 -24.02 4.01
C LEU A 325 3.83 -24.81 3.17
N GLY A 326 4.28 -25.53 2.15
CA GLY A 326 3.40 -26.28 1.24
C GLY A 326 2.59 -25.39 0.29
N LYS A 327 3.00 -24.16 0.10
CA LYS A 327 2.40 -23.22 -0.87
C LYS A 327 3.38 -22.91 -2.00
N GLU A 328 2.88 -22.30 -3.09
CA GLU A 328 3.72 -21.87 -4.20
C GLU A 328 3.56 -20.37 -4.44
N PRO A 329 4.60 -19.65 -4.90
CA PRO A 329 4.43 -18.33 -5.47
C PRO A 329 3.40 -18.35 -6.60
N ALA A 330 2.46 -17.40 -6.61
CA ALA A 330 1.51 -17.26 -7.70
C ALA A 330 2.19 -16.67 -8.94
N SER A 331 1.76 -17.09 -10.13
CA SER A 331 2.07 -16.39 -11.37
C SER A 331 1.23 -15.11 -11.51
N ALA A 332 1.67 -14.16 -12.34
CA ALA A 332 0.90 -12.96 -12.63
C ALA A 332 -0.52 -13.28 -13.18
N LYS A 333 -0.62 -14.33 -14.01
CA LYS A 333 -1.91 -14.82 -14.52
C LYS A 333 -2.84 -15.28 -13.38
N GLU A 334 -2.32 -15.94 -12.35
CA GLU A 334 -3.11 -16.37 -11.19
C GLU A 334 -3.53 -15.17 -10.33
N VAL A 335 -2.65 -14.17 -10.17
CA VAL A 335 -2.98 -12.90 -9.49
C VAL A 335 -4.12 -12.17 -10.23
N ARG A 336 -4.01 -12.00 -11.55
CA ARG A 336 -5.05 -11.36 -12.38
C ARG A 336 -6.38 -12.10 -12.25
N ARG A 337 -6.37 -13.43 -12.33
CA ARG A 337 -7.58 -14.24 -12.17
C ARG A 337 -8.22 -14.04 -10.80
N ALA A 338 -7.42 -13.99 -9.74
CA ALA A 338 -7.93 -13.76 -8.39
C ALA A 338 -8.57 -12.37 -8.25
N LEU A 339 -8.11 -11.38 -9.01
CA LEU A 339 -8.65 -10.03 -9.04
C LEU A 339 -9.83 -9.85 -10.03
N GLY A 340 -10.25 -10.93 -10.70
CA GLY A 340 -11.42 -10.91 -11.59
C GLY A 340 -11.10 -10.59 -13.05
N HIS A 341 -9.84 -10.58 -13.45
CA HIS A 341 -9.46 -10.51 -14.86
C HIS A 341 -9.42 -11.92 -15.47
N THR A 342 -10.15 -12.14 -16.52
CA THR A 342 -10.19 -13.42 -17.29
C THR A 342 -9.13 -13.44 -18.38
#